data_d979e9f92673689f697fee244d056b63
#
_entry.id   d979e9f92673689f697fee244d056b63
#
_cell.length_a   1.000
_cell.length_b   1.000
_cell.length_c   1.000
_cell.angle_alpha   90.00
_cell.angle_beta   90.00
_cell.angle_gamma   90.00
#
_symmetry.space_group_name_H-M   'P 1'
#
loop_
_entity.id
_entity.type
_entity.pdbx_description
1 polymer ?
#
loop_
_entity_poly.entity_id
_entity_poly.type
_entity_poly.pdbx_seq_one_letter_code
_entity_poly.pdbx_strand_id
1 'polypeptide(L)'
;MKISGSIYSDNKRPLKETIADLEAHQVDLLHIDCNDDIRVFDDIVDIRTWCKLPIDLHIITKTPEKYFDLLRKHPVEYVTFQYEKLPIDFRMPSDIKGQKGLAIITPTDISAFDKFSDFDFILIMATIPGQSGGVFDPINFKKIRNFKQKYPNKNVHVDGGVNGEVSFILRNMGVHTSVSGSFLFKAASVGQALMDLTKREIVSLFKIKDFMIPREECPIIDMSELTLKNILEQITFGKLGVTLVE
;
A
#
# COMPACT_ATOMS: atom_id res chain seq x y z
N MET A 1 1.68 -6.55 -9.42
CA MET A 1 1.42 -6.13 -8.03
C MET A 1 1.93 -7.24 -7.13
N LYS A 2 2.72 -6.90 -6.13
CA LYS A 2 3.23 -7.83 -5.11
C LYS A 2 2.19 -8.05 -4.02
N ILE A 3 2.20 -9.23 -3.39
CA ILE A 3 1.41 -9.55 -2.22
C ILE A 3 2.33 -9.61 -1.00
N SER A 4 2.03 -8.79 0.01
CA SER A 4 2.71 -8.76 1.30
C SER A 4 1.83 -9.44 2.35
N GLY A 5 2.30 -10.55 2.92
CA GLY A 5 1.54 -11.32 3.91
C GLY A 5 1.71 -10.74 5.31
N SER A 6 0.63 -10.25 5.95
CA SER A 6 0.67 -9.70 7.31
C SER A 6 0.77 -10.85 8.33
N ILE A 7 2.00 -11.11 8.80
CA ILE A 7 2.34 -12.31 9.57
C ILE A 7 1.62 -12.40 10.93
N TYR A 8 1.34 -11.28 11.57
CA TYR A 8 0.63 -11.25 12.86
C TYR A 8 -0.90 -11.40 12.74
N SER A 9 -1.42 -11.50 11.51
CA SER A 9 -2.83 -11.79 11.27
C SER A 9 -3.19 -13.27 11.48
N ASP A 10 -2.18 -14.16 11.51
CA ASP A 10 -2.37 -15.55 11.93
C ASP A 10 -2.13 -15.67 13.43
N ASN A 11 -3.21 -15.70 14.19
CA ASN A 11 -3.18 -15.86 15.66
C ASN A 11 -3.38 -17.30 16.13
N LYS A 12 -3.38 -18.27 15.22
CA LYS A 12 -3.64 -19.67 15.52
C LYS A 12 -2.39 -20.53 15.54
N ARG A 13 -1.37 -20.16 14.78
CA ARG A 13 -0.14 -20.92 14.58
C ARG A 13 1.07 -20.18 15.15
N PRO A 14 2.13 -20.90 15.55
CA PRO A 14 3.41 -20.29 15.84
C PRO A 14 3.93 -19.49 14.62
N LEU A 15 4.59 -18.35 14.87
CA LEU A 15 5.07 -17.45 13.82
C LEU A 15 5.93 -18.16 12.77
N LYS A 16 6.80 -19.09 13.21
CA LYS A 16 7.66 -19.88 12.31
C LYS A 16 6.86 -20.72 11.32
N GLU A 17 5.76 -21.34 11.76
CA GLU A 17 4.89 -22.14 10.91
C GLU A 17 4.14 -21.27 9.89
N THR A 18 3.67 -20.10 10.33
CA THR A 18 3.02 -19.11 9.48
C THR A 18 3.96 -18.65 8.36
N ILE A 19 5.22 -18.34 8.71
CA ILE A 19 6.23 -17.89 7.74
C ILE A 19 6.60 -19.01 6.78
N ALA A 20 6.79 -20.24 7.26
CA ALA A 20 7.09 -21.39 6.42
C ALA A 20 5.97 -21.66 5.39
N ASP A 21 4.71 -21.48 5.79
CA ASP A 21 3.55 -21.63 4.91
C ASP A 21 3.51 -20.52 3.84
N LEU A 22 3.77 -19.26 4.23
CA LEU A 22 3.85 -18.13 3.30
C LEU A 22 5.00 -18.31 2.28
N GLU A 23 6.17 -18.77 2.74
CA GLU A 23 7.34 -19.03 1.88
C GLU A 23 7.08 -20.19 0.92
N ALA A 24 6.48 -21.27 1.39
CA ALA A 24 6.14 -22.44 0.57
C ALA A 24 5.16 -22.07 -0.57
N HIS A 25 4.29 -21.11 -0.36
CA HIS A 25 3.35 -20.61 -1.36
C HIS A 25 3.85 -19.36 -2.12
N GLN A 26 5.14 -18.99 -1.94
CA GLN A 26 5.81 -17.93 -2.70
C GLN A 26 5.13 -16.55 -2.58
N VAL A 27 4.72 -16.17 -1.36
CA VAL A 27 4.33 -14.79 -1.09
C VAL A 27 5.52 -13.87 -1.40
N ASP A 28 5.27 -12.66 -1.88
CA ASP A 28 6.35 -11.78 -2.32
C ASP A 28 7.10 -11.11 -1.14
N LEU A 29 6.40 -10.82 -0.04
CA LEU A 29 6.90 -10.05 1.10
C LEU A 29 6.25 -10.53 2.41
N LEU A 30 6.96 -10.36 3.53
CA LEU A 30 6.41 -10.49 4.88
C LEU A 30 6.11 -9.11 5.45
N HIS A 31 4.83 -8.80 5.70
CA HIS A 31 4.43 -7.55 6.35
C HIS A 31 4.42 -7.70 7.86
N ILE A 32 5.07 -6.76 8.54
CA ILE A 32 5.25 -6.74 9.98
C ILE A 32 4.76 -5.40 10.52
N ASP A 33 3.70 -5.43 11.34
CA ASP A 33 3.22 -4.25 12.05
C ASP A 33 3.98 -4.08 13.38
N CYS A 34 4.69 -2.97 13.52
CA CYS A 34 5.36 -2.55 14.73
C CYS A 34 4.53 -1.45 15.43
N ASN A 35 3.66 -1.86 16.34
CA ASN A 35 2.82 -0.98 17.14
C ASN A 35 3.58 -0.45 18.37
N ASP A 36 4.62 0.32 18.11
CA ASP A 36 5.51 0.94 19.12
C ASP A 36 6.22 -0.08 20.04
N ASP A 37 6.42 -1.30 19.58
CA ASP A 37 7.07 -2.38 20.32
C ASP A 37 8.40 -2.78 19.65
N ILE A 38 9.52 -2.47 20.31
CA ILE A 38 10.87 -2.79 19.79
C ILE A 38 11.15 -4.29 19.71
N ARG A 39 10.41 -5.14 20.44
CA ARG A 39 10.58 -6.61 20.43
C ARG A 39 10.29 -7.22 19.05
N VAL A 40 9.59 -6.49 18.19
CA VAL A 40 9.42 -6.87 16.77
C VAL A 40 10.76 -7.12 16.08
N PHE A 41 11.84 -6.47 16.53
CA PHE A 41 13.17 -6.71 15.97
C PHE A 41 13.79 -8.06 16.40
N ASP A 42 13.36 -8.64 17.52
CA ASP A 42 13.70 -10.01 17.89
C ASP A 42 13.06 -10.98 16.87
N ASP A 43 11.79 -10.77 16.55
CA ASP A 43 11.09 -11.53 15.49
C ASP A 43 11.80 -11.37 14.13
N ILE A 44 12.25 -10.17 13.76
CA ILE A 44 12.98 -9.92 12.50
C ILE A 44 14.29 -10.73 12.48
N VAL A 45 15.03 -10.79 13.58
CA VAL A 45 16.25 -11.58 13.69
C VAL A 45 15.95 -13.05 13.48
N ASP A 46 14.91 -13.57 14.15
CA ASP A 46 14.47 -14.95 14.02
C ASP A 46 14.02 -15.28 12.60
N ILE A 47 13.21 -14.43 11.99
CA ILE A 47 12.73 -14.56 10.60
C ILE A 47 13.89 -14.71 9.64
N ARG A 48 14.95 -13.90 9.79
CA ARG A 48 16.14 -13.97 8.94
C ARG A 48 16.90 -15.28 9.04
N THR A 49 16.69 -16.04 10.14
CA THR A 49 17.23 -17.41 10.28
C THR A 49 16.35 -18.46 9.61
N TRP A 50 15.04 -18.19 9.44
CA TRP A 50 14.06 -19.15 8.92
C TRP A 50 13.86 -19.05 7.41
N CYS A 51 13.80 -17.80 6.86
CA CYS A 51 13.54 -17.57 5.45
C CYS A 51 14.27 -16.35 4.90
N LYS A 52 14.27 -16.21 3.57
CA LYS A 52 14.90 -15.10 2.84
C LYS A 52 13.88 -14.13 2.21
N LEU A 53 12.61 -14.27 2.52
CA LEU A 53 11.60 -13.36 1.99
C LEU A 53 11.89 -11.92 2.43
N PRO A 54 11.68 -10.94 1.55
CA PRO A 54 11.84 -9.54 1.90
C PRO A 54 10.85 -9.12 2.99
N ILE A 55 11.30 -8.24 3.89
CA ILE A 55 10.49 -7.71 4.99
C ILE A 55 9.96 -6.33 4.64
N ASP A 56 8.66 -6.14 4.88
CA ASP A 56 7.89 -4.92 4.72
C ASP A 56 7.44 -4.48 6.12
N LEU A 57 8.26 -3.63 6.78
CA LEU A 57 8.08 -3.21 8.17
C LEU A 57 7.30 -1.90 8.25
N HIS A 58 6.16 -1.93 8.93
CA HIS A 58 5.33 -0.75 9.20
C HIS A 58 5.44 -0.34 10.67
N ILE A 59 6.02 0.84 10.94
CA ILE A 59 6.27 1.37 12.27
C ILE A 59 5.25 2.45 12.62
N ILE A 60 4.51 2.22 13.68
CA ILE A 60 3.48 3.11 14.23
C ILE A 60 3.97 3.63 15.58
N THR A 61 4.62 4.80 15.61
CA THR A 61 5.25 5.34 16.81
C THR A 61 5.25 6.86 16.85
N LYS A 62 5.29 7.44 18.05
CA LYS A 62 5.53 8.87 18.29
C LYS A 62 7.01 9.20 18.49
N THR A 63 7.85 8.20 18.66
CA THR A 63 9.29 8.31 18.94
C THR A 63 10.10 7.50 17.94
N PRO A 64 10.12 7.89 16.64
CA PRO A 64 10.74 7.12 15.57
C PRO A 64 12.25 6.93 15.75
N GLU A 65 12.92 7.82 16.46
CA GLU A 65 14.37 7.80 16.69
C GLU A 65 14.84 6.52 17.39
N LYS A 66 14.00 5.95 18.26
CA LYS A 66 14.34 4.70 18.97
C LYS A 66 14.51 3.50 18.05
N TYR A 67 14.01 3.58 16.79
CA TYR A 67 14.11 2.53 15.79
C TYR A 67 15.32 2.67 14.86
N PHE A 68 15.99 3.84 14.83
CA PHE A 68 17.04 4.08 13.83
C PHE A 68 18.25 3.15 14.00
N ASP A 69 18.70 2.93 15.23
CA ASP A 69 19.83 2.01 15.48
C ASP A 69 19.44 0.55 15.24
N LEU A 70 18.20 0.19 15.53
CA LEU A 70 17.65 -1.13 15.22
C LEU A 70 17.60 -1.37 13.71
N LEU A 71 17.14 -0.39 12.94
CA LEU A 71 17.09 -0.44 11.47
C LEU A 71 18.49 -0.48 10.83
N ARG A 72 19.50 0.17 11.44
CA ARG A 72 20.89 0.07 10.99
C ARG A 72 21.44 -1.33 11.21
N LYS A 73 21.17 -1.89 12.38
CA LYS A 73 21.65 -3.22 12.79
C LYS A 73 20.90 -4.35 12.05
N HIS A 74 19.61 -4.21 11.84
CA HIS A 74 18.73 -5.19 11.23
C HIS A 74 17.94 -4.56 10.06
N PRO A 75 18.62 -4.31 8.92
CA PRO A 75 17.99 -3.66 7.78
C PRO A 75 16.88 -4.52 7.18
N VAL A 76 15.82 -3.85 6.72
CA VAL A 76 14.69 -4.43 6.02
C VAL A 76 14.55 -3.84 4.62
N GLU A 77 13.87 -4.53 3.72
CA GLU A 77 13.74 -4.10 2.32
C GLU A 77 12.78 -2.93 2.16
N TYR A 78 11.73 -2.86 3.00
CA TYR A 78 10.78 -1.76 3.02
C TYR A 78 10.57 -1.31 4.46
N VAL A 79 10.67 -0.02 4.73
CA VAL A 79 10.40 0.57 6.04
C VAL A 79 9.42 1.72 5.89
N THR A 80 8.30 1.63 6.57
CA THR A 80 7.20 2.59 6.51
C THR A 80 6.94 3.17 7.88
N PHE A 81 6.74 4.50 7.97
CA PHE A 81 6.32 5.18 9.19
C PHE A 81 4.91 5.73 9.05
N GLN A 82 4.10 5.59 10.12
CA GLN A 82 2.72 6.09 10.17
C GLN A 82 2.71 7.60 10.37
N TYR A 83 2.31 8.36 9.35
CA TYR A 83 2.30 9.83 9.32
C TYR A 83 1.62 10.46 10.54
N GLU A 84 0.44 9.98 10.91
CA GLU A 84 -0.38 10.57 11.98
C GLU A 84 0.22 10.41 13.38
N LYS A 85 1.30 9.64 13.50
CA LYS A 85 2.03 9.46 14.75
C LYS A 85 3.37 10.18 14.77
N LEU A 86 3.88 10.59 13.60
CA LEU A 86 5.20 11.19 13.50
C LEU A 86 5.25 12.60 14.10
N PRO A 87 6.38 12.98 14.74
CA PRO A 87 6.67 14.36 15.06
C PRO A 87 6.67 15.25 13.82
N ILE A 88 6.31 16.54 13.97
CA ILE A 88 6.18 17.48 12.85
C ILE A 88 7.51 17.75 12.12
N ASP A 89 8.61 17.58 12.82
CA ASP A 89 9.99 17.78 12.38
C ASP A 89 10.72 16.49 12.04
N PHE A 90 9.97 15.36 11.97
CA PHE A 90 10.55 14.06 11.64
C PHE A 90 11.40 14.11 10.37
N ARG A 91 12.58 13.53 10.47
CA ARG A 91 13.48 13.27 9.34
C ARG A 91 14.06 11.88 9.48
N MET A 92 13.94 11.10 8.41
CA MET A 92 14.56 9.78 8.39
C MET A 92 16.04 9.92 8.02
N PRO A 93 16.96 9.33 8.80
CA PRO A 93 18.38 9.33 8.46
C PRO A 93 18.66 8.70 7.09
N SER A 94 19.56 9.31 6.33
CA SER A 94 19.87 8.87 4.96
C SER A 94 20.60 7.51 4.91
N ASP A 95 21.28 7.15 5.99
CA ASP A 95 22.04 5.90 6.13
C ASP A 95 21.20 4.66 6.46
N ILE A 96 19.91 4.84 6.77
CA ILE A 96 18.98 3.72 6.91
C ILE A 96 18.70 3.12 5.53
N LYS A 97 18.98 1.82 5.40
CA LYS A 97 18.82 1.05 4.16
C LYS A 97 17.34 0.69 3.91
N GLY A 98 17.07 0.25 2.69
CA GLY A 98 15.73 -0.15 2.24
C GLY A 98 14.93 1.00 1.61
N GLN A 99 13.80 0.65 0.99
CA GLN A 99 12.86 1.64 0.45
C GLN A 99 12.06 2.27 1.58
N LYS A 100 11.90 3.59 1.50
CA LYS A 100 11.28 4.41 2.55
C LYS A 100 9.85 4.72 2.18
N GLY A 101 8.92 4.44 3.07
CA GLY A 101 7.50 4.65 2.88
C GLY A 101 6.87 5.56 3.94
N LEU A 102 5.85 6.30 3.53
CA LEU A 102 4.97 7.04 4.42
C LEU A 102 3.59 6.38 4.42
N ALA A 103 3.11 5.92 5.59
CA ALA A 103 1.75 5.42 5.74
C ALA A 103 0.81 6.56 6.10
N ILE A 104 -0.36 6.59 5.44
CA ILE A 104 -1.46 7.52 5.77
C ILE A 104 -2.78 6.77 5.88
N ILE A 105 -3.67 7.21 6.77
CA ILE A 105 -5.02 6.67 6.89
C ILE A 105 -5.97 7.28 5.85
N THR A 106 -7.16 6.67 5.71
CA THR A 106 -8.20 7.11 4.75
C THR A 106 -8.53 8.61 4.85
N PRO A 107 -8.74 9.25 6.03
CA PRO A 107 -9.06 10.67 6.09
C PRO A 107 -7.87 11.63 5.82
N THR A 108 -6.63 11.15 5.90
CA THR A 108 -5.45 12.00 5.68
C THR A 108 -5.26 12.29 4.18
N ASP A 109 -5.07 13.56 3.84
CA ASP A 109 -4.84 13.98 2.46
C ASP A 109 -3.46 13.58 1.95
N ILE A 110 -3.36 13.28 0.64
CA ILE A 110 -2.12 12.88 -0.02
C ILE A 110 -1.02 13.95 0.01
N SER A 111 -1.37 15.22 0.22
CA SER A 111 -0.39 16.32 0.38
C SER A 111 0.51 16.14 1.59
N ALA A 112 0.14 15.29 2.56
CA ALA A 112 1.05 14.87 3.62
C ALA A 112 2.39 14.35 3.07
N PHE A 113 2.38 13.75 1.88
CA PHE A 113 3.57 13.22 1.21
C PHE A 113 4.50 14.31 0.65
N ASP A 114 4.05 15.56 0.49
CA ASP A 114 4.86 16.66 -0.06
C ASP A 114 6.15 16.90 0.76
N LYS A 115 6.07 16.70 2.08
CA LYS A 115 7.22 16.84 3.00
C LYS A 115 8.19 15.65 2.97
N PHE A 116 7.78 14.54 2.32
CA PHE A 116 8.48 13.26 2.23
C PHE A 116 8.72 12.87 0.77
N SER A 117 8.92 13.86 -0.10
CA SER A 117 9.12 13.64 -1.54
C SER A 117 10.38 12.84 -1.88
N ASP A 118 11.32 12.72 -0.94
CA ASP A 118 12.49 11.83 -1.00
C ASP A 118 12.16 10.37 -0.68
N PHE A 119 10.98 10.06 -0.11
CA PHE A 119 10.54 8.69 0.12
C PHE A 119 10.16 8.00 -1.19
N ASP A 120 10.25 6.67 -1.22
CA ASP A 120 10.07 5.86 -2.42
C ASP A 120 8.61 5.55 -2.71
N PHE A 121 7.78 5.46 -1.66
CA PHE A 121 6.38 5.06 -1.80
C PHE A 121 5.47 5.62 -0.70
N ILE A 122 4.17 5.59 -0.98
CA ILE A 122 3.12 5.79 0.02
C ILE A 122 2.46 4.44 0.35
N LEU A 123 2.15 4.21 1.63
CA LEU A 123 1.27 3.14 2.10
C LEU A 123 -0.09 3.75 2.47
N ILE A 124 -1.14 3.39 1.74
CA ILE A 124 -2.50 3.82 2.03
C ILE A 124 -3.17 2.78 2.93
N MET A 125 -3.44 3.18 4.18
CA MET A 125 -4.18 2.37 5.13
C MET A 125 -5.67 2.48 4.84
N ALA A 126 -6.24 1.45 4.23
CA ALA A 126 -7.66 1.41 3.86
C ALA A 126 -8.58 0.95 5.01
N THR A 127 -8.00 0.65 6.15
CA THR A 127 -8.68 0.30 7.42
C THR A 127 -7.95 0.96 8.59
N ILE A 128 -8.37 0.70 9.81
CA ILE A 128 -7.68 1.22 11.01
C ILE A 128 -6.30 0.54 11.14
N PRO A 129 -5.21 1.31 11.22
CA PRO A 129 -3.86 0.75 11.35
C PRO A 129 -3.70 -0.20 12.56
N GLY A 130 -2.99 -1.31 12.33
CA GLY A 130 -2.74 -2.32 13.37
C GLY A 130 -3.96 -3.18 13.73
N GLN A 131 -5.07 -3.09 12.98
CA GLN A 131 -6.25 -3.95 13.16
C GLN A 131 -6.46 -4.88 11.97
N SER A 132 -6.54 -6.19 12.25
CA SER A 132 -6.81 -7.20 11.22
C SER A 132 -8.32 -7.37 10.98
N GLY A 133 -8.73 -7.66 9.74
CA GLY A 133 -10.10 -8.06 9.39
C GLY A 133 -11.06 -6.92 9.05
N GLY A 134 -10.55 -5.71 8.83
CA GLY A 134 -11.35 -4.59 8.33
C GLY A 134 -11.84 -4.77 6.88
N VAL A 135 -12.80 -3.96 6.48
CA VAL A 135 -13.31 -3.89 5.09
C VAL A 135 -12.64 -2.72 4.38
N PHE A 136 -12.23 -2.95 3.14
CA PHE A 136 -11.64 -1.91 2.29
C PHE A 136 -12.64 -0.77 2.05
N ASP A 137 -12.24 0.47 2.35
CA ASP A 137 -13.06 1.65 2.06
C ASP A 137 -12.83 2.09 0.60
N PRO A 138 -13.88 2.06 -0.26
CA PRO A 138 -13.78 2.40 -1.70
C PRO A 138 -13.29 3.81 -1.99
N ILE A 139 -13.40 4.75 -1.05
CA ILE A 139 -12.88 6.12 -1.22
C ILE A 139 -11.37 6.13 -1.50
N ASN A 140 -10.67 5.09 -1.06
CA ASN A 140 -9.22 4.94 -1.30
C ASN A 140 -8.88 4.69 -2.77
N PHE A 141 -9.81 4.23 -3.62
CA PHE A 141 -9.58 4.16 -5.06
C PHE A 141 -9.31 5.57 -5.64
N LYS A 142 -10.11 6.56 -5.24
CA LYS A 142 -9.86 7.96 -5.63
C LYS A 142 -8.52 8.46 -5.10
N LYS A 143 -8.20 8.16 -3.84
CA LYS A 143 -6.93 8.55 -3.21
C LYS A 143 -5.72 7.96 -3.95
N ILE A 144 -5.76 6.67 -4.32
CA ILE A 144 -4.73 5.99 -5.09
C ILE A 144 -4.53 6.67 -6.44
N ARG A 145 -5.63 6.94 -7.17
CA ARG A 145 -5.59 7.61 -8.47
C ARG A 145 -4.94 8.98 -8.37
N ASN A 146 -5.40 9.80 -7.42
CA ASN A 146 -4.90 11.15 -7.20
C ASN A 146 -3.41 11.15 -6.83
N PHE A 147 -2.98 10.20 -5.99
CA PHE A 147 -1.57 10.07 -5.63
C PHE A 147 -0.71 9.73 -6.86
N LYS A 148 -1.12 8.74 -7.66
CA LYS A 148 -0.38 8.35 -8.87
C LYS A 148 -0.31 9.48 -9.90
N GLN A 149 -1.37 10.29 -9.99
CA GLN A 149 -1.39 11.46 -10.86
C GLN A 149 -0.43 12.55 -10.38
N LYS A 150 -0.41 12.81 -9.07
CA LYS A 150 0.47 13.84 -8.48
C LYS A 150 1.94 13.39 -8.40
N TYR A 151 2.19 12.10 -8.14
CA TYR A 151 3.53 11.52 -7.97
C TYR A 151 3.74 10.30 -8.88
N PRO A 152 3.84 10.49 -10.21
CA PRO A 152 3.83 9.39 -11.19
C PRO A 152 5.01 8.41 -11.04
N ASN A 153 6.12 8.85 -10.45
CA ASN A 153 7.33 8.05 -10.24
C ASN A 153 7.41 7.39 -8.86
N LYS A 154 6.37 7.55 -8.02
CA LYS A 154 6.33 6.95 -6.69
C LYS A 154 5.41 5.74 -6.68
N ASN A 155 5.81 4.71 -5.93
CA ASN A 155 5.00 3.52 -5.76
C ASN A 155 3.84 3.76 -4.78
N VAL A 156 2.75 3.03 -5.01
CA VAL A 156 1.62 2.95 -4.08
C VAL A 156 1.55 1.55 -3.50
N HIS A 157 1.55 1.47 -2.20
CA HIS A 157 1.23 0.29 -1.42
C HIS A 157 -0.12 0.48 -0.75
N VAL A 158 -0.84 -0.61 -0.49
CA VAL A 158 -2.17 -0.56 0.14
C VAL A 158 -2.26 -1.64 1.21
N ASP A 159 -2.73 -1.25 2.39
CA ASP A 159 -3.00 -2.16 3.49
C ASP A 159 -4.41 -1.95 4.05
N GLY A 160 -5.08 -3.06 4.30
CA GLY A 160 -6.40 -3.10 4.91
C GLY A 160 -7.52 -3.55 3.96
N GLY A 161 -8.21 -4.61 4.36
CA GLY A 161 -9.40 -5.14 3.67
C GLY A 161 -9.13 -5.74 2.29
N VAL A 162 -7.88 -6.07 1.95
CA VAL A 162 -7.53 -6.63 0.64
C VAL A 162 -7.97 -8.08 0.57
N ASN A 163 -8.94 -8.34 -0.30
CA ASN A 163 -9.44 -9.64 -0.72
C ASN A 163 -9.23 -9.82 -2.23
N GLY A 164 -9.71 -10.92 -2.81
CA GLY A 164 -9.53 -11.20 -4.24
C GLY A 164 -10.08 -10.12 -5.17
N GLU A 165 -11.24 -9.55 -4.85
CA GLU A 165 -11.88 -8.49 -5.64
C GLU A 165 -11.09 -7.18 -5.55
N VAL A 166 -10.78 -6.73 -4.33
CA VAL A 166 -9.99 -5.51 -4.09
C VAL A 166 -8.62 -5.65 -4.74
N SER A 167 -7.96 -6.80 -4.56
CA SER A 167 -6.64 -7.09 -5.16
C SER A 167 -6.66 -6.96 -6.68
N PHE A 168 -7.71 -7.47 -7.33
CA PHE A 168 -7.89 -7.34 -8.78
C PHE A 168 -7.96 -5.87 -9.21
N ILE A 169 -8.79 -5.05 -8.52
CA ILE A 169 -8.95 -3.63 -8.83
C ILE A 169 -7.64 -2.87 -8.60
N LEU A 170 -7.01 -3.06 -7.44
CA LEU A 170 -5.74 -2.40 -7.09
C LEU A 170 -4.64 -2.69 -8.12
N ARG A 171 -4.55 -3.95 -8.60
CA ARG A 171 -3.60 -4.35 -9.63
C ARG A 171 -3.84 -3.59 -10.94
N ASN A 172 -5.10 -3.49 -11.38
CA ASN A 172 -5.46 -2.77 -12.60
C ASN A 172 -5.29 -1.25 -12.45
N MET A 173 -5.34 -0.70 -11.23
CA MET A 173 -4.98 0.67 -10.93
C MET A 173 -3.46 0.90 -10.88
N GLY A 174 -2.64 -0.15 -11.04
CA GLY A 174 -1.18 -0.06 -11.01
C GLY A 174 -0.59 0.15 -9.61
N VAL A 175 -1.26 -0.37 -8.57
CA VAL A 175 -0.69 -0.48 -7.22
C VAL A 175 0.50 -1.43 -7.26
N HIS A 176 1.59 -1.07 -6.57
CA HIS A 176 2.83 -1.86 -6.57
C HIS A 176 2.73 -3.04 -5.61
N THR A 177 2.24 -2.82 -4.39
CA THR A 177 2.15 -3.85 -3.34
C THR A 177 0.82 -3.74 -2.61
N SER A 178 0.20 -4.88 -2.31
CA SER A 178 -0.95 -4.94 -1.40
C SER A 178 -0.66 -5.86 -0.23
N VAL A 179 -1.02 -5.41 0.97
CA VAL A 179 -0.92 -6.19 2.20
C VAL A 179 -2.20 -6.98 2.37
N SER A 180 -2.08 -8.27 2.67
CA SER A 180 -3.21 -9.13 2.99
C SER A 180 -2.90 -9.93 4.25
N GLY A 181 -3.78 -9.88 5.22
CA GLY A 181 -3.65 -10.59 6.50
C GLY A 181 -4.77 -11.61 6.68
N SER A 182 -5.87 -11.20 7.29
CA SER A 182 -6.98 -12.09 7.62
C SER A 182 -7.54 -12.86 6.42
N PHE A 183 -7.47 -12.32 5.21
CA PHE A 183 -7.91 -13.02 4.00
C PHE A 183 -7.03 -14.25 3.71
N LEU A 184 -5.70 -14.12 3.88
CA LEU A 184 -4.77 -15.24 3.69
C LEU A 184 -5.03 -16.39 4.66
N PHE A 185 -5.29 -16.06 5.94
CA PHE A 185 -5.35 -17.08 7.00
C PHE A 185 -6.76 -17.57 7.36
N LYS A 186 -7.81 -16.93 6.80
CA LYS A 186 -9.20 -17.40 6.92
C LYS A 186 -9.62 -18.32 5.75
N ALA A 187 -8.85 -18.36 4.68
CA ALA A 187 -9.08 -19.25 3.55
C ALA A 187 -8.81 -20.72 3.93
N ALA A 188 -9.19 -21.63 3.06
CA ALA A 188 -8.92 -23.07 3.24
C ALA A 188 -7.40 -23.38 3.27
N SER A 189 -6.60 -22.59 2.55
CA SER A 189 -5.14 -22.59 2.59
C SER A 189 -4.59 -21.26 2.09
N VAL A 190 -3.34 -20.95 2.46
CA VAL A 190 -2.60 -19.76 1.95
C VAL A 190 -2.52 -19.83 0.41
N GLY A 191 -2.27 -21.00 -0.16
CA GLY A 191 -2.23 -21.18 -1.61
C GLY A 191 -3.54 -20.80 -2.29
N GLN A 192 -4.70 -21.23 -1.74
CA GLN A 192 -6.01 -20.86 -2.27
C GLN A 192 -6.22 -19.33 -2.18
N ALA A 193 -5.88 -18.72 -1.07
CA ALA A 193 -6.01 -17.28 -0.90
C ALA A 193 -5.13 -16.50 -1.91
N LEU A 194 -3.88 -16.95 -2.13
CA LEU A 194 -2.99 -16.33 -3.12
C LEU A 194 -3.51 -16.49 -4.55
N MET A 195 -4.09 -17.65 -4.89
CA MET A 195 -4.78 -17.81 -6.17
C MET A 195 -5.92 -16.80 -6.33
N ASP A 196 -6.72 -16.60 -5.27
CA ASP A 196 -7.82 -15.64 -5.28
C ASP A 196 -7.31 -14.19 -5.39
N LEU A 197 -6.23 -13.83 -4.66
CA LEU A 197 -5.59 -12.51 -4.73
C LEU A 197 -4.95 -12.22 -6.10
N THR A 198 -4.59 -13.25 -6.88
CA THR A 198 -3.90 -13.12 -8.16
C THR A 198 -4.79 -13.41 -9.38
N LYS A 199 -6.06 -13.71 -9.19
CA LYS A 199 -7.03 -13.94 -10.28
C LYS A 199 -7.02 -12.80 -11.30
N ARG A 200 -7.15 -13.17 -12.58
CA ARG A 200 -7.24 -12.21 -13.70
C ARG A 200 -8.68 -11.83 -14.02
N GLU A 201 -9.64 -12.63 -13.58
CA GLU A 201 -11.07 -12.42 -13.78
C GLU A 201 -11.79 -12.60 -12.45
N ILE A 202 -12.72 -11.70 -12.15
CA ILE A 202 -13.55 -11.73 -10.95
C ILE A 202 -15.00 -11.38 -11.31
N VAL A 203 -15.93 -11.84 -10.47
CA VAL A 203 -17.27 -11.25 -10.40
C VAL A 203 -17.22 -10.19 -9.31
N SER A 204 -17.28 -8.92 -9.71
CA SER A 204 -17.14 -7.81 -8.80
C SER A 204 -18.48 -7.38 -8.19
N LEU A 205 -18.49 -7.10 -6.88
CA LEU A 205 -19.59 -6.44 -6.18
C LEU A 205 -19.46 -4.90 -6.27
N PHE A 206 -18.27 -4.38 -6.58
CA PHE A 206 -18.08 -2.97 -6.85
C PHE A 206 -18.69 -2.57 -8.19
N LYS A 207 -19.24 -1.40 -8.26
CA LYS A 207 -19.73 -0.79 -9.50
C LYS A 207 -18.61 0.01 -10.15
N ILE A 208 -18.63 0.13 -11.46
CA ILE A 208 -17.65 0.93 -12.21
C ILE A 208 -17.52 2.34 -11.60
N LYS A 209 -18.63 2.94 -11.18
CA LYS A 209 -18.64 4.26 -10.53
C LYS A 209 -17.79 4.38 -9.26
N ASP A 210 -17.48 3.27 -8.58
CA ASP A 210 -16.75 3.26 -7.31
C ASP A 210 -15.24 3.48 -7.52
N PHE A 211 -14.75 3.24 -8.75
CA PHE A 211 -13.33 3.36 -9.11
C PHE A 211 -13.05 4.07 -10.44
N MET A 212 -14.10 4.42 -11.23
CA MET A 212 -13.91 5.22 -12.44
C MET A 212 -13.50 6.66 -12.10
N ILE A 213 -13.03 7.38 -13.11
CA ILE A 213 -12.91 8.83 -13.07
C ILE A 213 -14.32 9.41 -13.25
N PRO A 214 -14.87 10.14 -12.27
CA PRO A 214 -16.18 10.75 -12.43
C PRO A 214 -16.11 11.86 -13.46
N ARG A 215 -17.29 12.19 -14.05
CA ARG A 215 -17.40 13.19 -15.12
C ARG A 215 -16.75 14.54 -14.73
N GLU A 216 -16.93 14.96 -13.47
CA GLU A 216 -16.44 16.23 -12.93
C GLU A 216 -14.91 16.30 -12.87
N GLU A 217 -14.23 15.16 -12.97
CA GLU A 217 -12.77 15.04 -12.97
C GLU A 217 -12.22 14.76 -14.39
N CYS A 218 -13.10 14.56 -15.38
CA CYS A 218 -12.68 14.36 -16.76
C CYS A 218 -12.35 15.71 -17.44
N PRO A 219 -11.27 15.78 -18.25
CA PRO A 219 -11.06 16.93 -19.10
C PRO A 219 -12.08 16.91 -20.24
N ILE A 220 -13.02 17.86 -20.21
CA ILE A 220 -14.13 17.99 -21.18
C ILE A 220 -14.02 19.35 -21.87
N ILE A 221 -14.23 19.36 -23.19
CA ILE A 221 -14.31 20.57 -24.02
C ILE A 221 -15.69 20.61 -24.66
N ASP A 222 -16.35 21.76 -24.56
CA ASP A 222 -17.58 22.04 -25.32
C ASP A 222 -17.24 22.11 -26.83
N MET A 223 -18.14 21.57 -27.65
CA MET A 223 -18.00 21.58 -29.12
C MET A 223 -17.80 22.99 -29.66
N SER A 224 -18.39 24.00 -29.02
CA SER A 224 -18.24 25.41 -29.43
C SER A 224 -16.84 25.99 -29.19
N GLU A 225 -16.06 25.37 -28.28
CA GLU A 225 -14.69 25.77 -27.93
C GLU A 225 -13.64 24.84 -28.53
N LEU A 226 -14.04 23.96 -29.46
CA LEU A 226 -13.20 22.91 -30.00
C LEU A 226 -12.12 23.49 -30.93
N THR A 227 -10.94 23.75 -30.38
CA THR A 227 -9.75 24.12 -31.10
C THR A 227 -8.59 23.21 -30.74
N LEU A 228 -7.61 23.02 -31.64
CA LEU A 228 -6.42 22.21 -31.36
C LEU A 228 -5.71 22.69 -30.09
N LYS A 229 -5.64 24.02 -29.89
CA LYS A 229 -5.03 24.60 -28.68
C LYS A 229 -5.78 24.15 -27.42
N ASN A 230 -7.09 24.32 -27.38
CA ASN A 230 -7.90 23.95 -26.21
C ASN A 230 -7.85 22.44 -25.92
N ILE A 231 -7.83 21.60 -26.97
CA ILE A 231 -7.66 20.16 -26.83
C ILE A 231 -6.32 19.84 -26.14
N LEU A 232 -5.22 20.41 -26.61
CA LEU A 232 -3.89 20.16 -26.04
C LEU A 232 -3.77 20.68 -24.60
N GLU A 233 -4.35 21.84 -24.31
CA GLU A 233 -4.38 22.41 -22.96
C GLU A 233 -5.17 21.49 -21.99
N GLN A 234 -6.34 21.01 -22.40
CA GLN A 234 -7.15 20.10 -21.60
C GLN A 234 -6.48 18.72 -21.38
N ILE A 235 -5.85 18.16 -22.40
CA ILE A 235 -5.07 16.91 -22.26
C ILE A 235 -3.92 17.12 -21.26
N THR A 236 -3.22 18.25 -21.36
CA THR A 236 -2.10 18.58 -20.48
C THR A 236 -2.56 18.83 -19.05
N PHE A 237 -3.64 19.57 -18.85
CA PHE A 237 -4.21 19.88 -17.55
C PHE A 237 -4.78 18.62 -16.88
N GLY A 238 -5.57 17.84 -17.62
CA GLY A 238 -6.23 16.63 -17.11
C GLY A 238 -5.27 15.47 -16.82
N LYS A 239 -4.06 15.48 -17.44
CA LYS A 239 -3.03 14.42 -17.29
C LYS A 239 -3.53 13.00 -17.59
N LEU A 240 -4.62 12.86 -18.30
CA LEU A 240 -5.22 11.57 -18.66
C LEU A 240 -4.80 11.10 -20.07
N GLY A 241 -4.10 11.96 -20.83
CA GLY A 241 -3.73 11.69 -22.21
C GLY A 241 -4.90 11.73 -23.20
N VAL A 242 -6.10 12.07 -22.73
CA VAL A 242 -7.34 12.19 -23.51
C VAL A 242 -8.16 13.36 -23.03
N THR A 243 -9.02 13.88 -23.90
CA THR A 243 -10.13 14.79 -23.54
C THR A 243 -11.41 14.32 -24.19
N LEU A 244 -12.52 14.58 -23.53
CA LEU A 244 -13.86 14.33 -24.07
C LEU A 244 -14.40 15.59 -24.73
N VAL A 245 -15.16 15.44 -25.81
CA VAL A 245 -15.86 16.55 -26.49
C VAL A 245 -17.35 16.38 -26.25
N GLU A 246 -18.00 17.43 -25.86
CA GLU A 246 -19.41 17.46 -25.54
C GLU A 246 -20.19 18.50 -26.32
#